data_b625428133cedc455a681c443bbdc374
#
_entry.id   b625428133cedc455a681c443bbdc374
#
_cell.length_a   1.000
_cell.length_b   1.000
_cell.length_c   1.000
_cell.angle_alpha   90.00
_cell.angle_beta   90.00
_cell.angle_gamma   90.00
#
_symmetry.space_group_name_H-M   'P 1'
#
loop_
_entity.id
_entity.type
_entity.pdbx_description
1 polymer ?
#
loop_
_entity_poly.entity_id
_entity_poly.type
_entity_poly.pdbx_seq_one_letter_code
_entity_poly.pdbx_strand_id
1 'polypeptide(L)'
;AVWCGPCKKMEKQIFTLPEVGEYFNKNFVSLQLDAEKPENVDIAKAYKVEAFPTLGIIDGEGKALSINVGYMNAQELLDMAKTAMGEMKGFEQLYKEYRQNPNDLTIQQELLTMAPQFLTTQDGMDAEKWVVRVRKIYQKYIETKMADNSLINRKDYIIIGYLGGDDDETTDRLVDYISTHLDEWLAAVGEPAAYYVVEKNDERMLKLVKKGDASYKDYLEKIRTDYKKAYDVIKFTNVTPYDKSRDYYNALFAIYKNKDVAEYLKLLRKYLAGL
;
A
#
# COMPACT_ATOMS: atom_id res chain seq x y z
N ALA A 1 13.24 23.90 -7.72
CA ALA A 1 12.96 24.67 -6.51
C ALA A 1 13.91 24.27 -5.37
N VAL A 2 14.63 25.22 -4.80
CA VAL A 2 15.65 24.97 -3.76
C VAL A 2 15.07 24.46 -2.43
N TRP A 3 13.83 24.72 -2.15
CA TRP A 3 13.09 24.30 -0.95
C TRP A 3 12.45 22.90 -1.06
N CYS A 4 12.41 22.30 -2.25
CA CYS A 4 11.74 21.03 -2.48
C CYS A 4 12.50 19.85 -1.83
N GLY A 5 12.05 19.40 -0.67
CA GLY A 5 12.63 18.27 0.05
C GLY A 5 12.56 16.94 -0.73
N PRO A 6 11.39 16.54 -1.26
CA PRO A 6 11.25 15.33 -2.08
C PRO A 6 12.14 15.34 -3.34
N CYS A 7 12.33 16.53 -3.99
CA CYS A 7 13.22 16.65 -5.14
C CYS A 7 14.67 16.30 -4.77
N LYS A 8 15.17 16.88 -3.65
CA LYS A 8 16.52 16.60 -3.15
C LYS A 8 16.69 15.14 -2.74
N LYS A 9 15.63 14.52 -2.22
CA LYS A 9 15.67 13.11 -1.88
C LYS A 9 15.81 12.24 -3.13
N MET A 10 15.06 12.52 -4.20
CA MET A 10 15.19 11.81 -5.47
C MET A 10 16.57 12.03 -6.08
N GLU A 11 17.06 13.26 -6.12
CA GLU A 11 18.39 13.59 -6.65
C GLU A 11 19.50 12.77 -5.97
N LYS A 12 19.46 12.65 -4.63
CA LYS A 12 20.52 11.98 -3.86
C LYS A 12 20.38 10.47 -3.74
N GLN A 13 19.15 9.94 -3.77
CA GLN A 13 18.89 8.55 -3.41
C GLN A 13 18.32 7.71 -4.56
N ILE A 14 17.77 8.33 -5.60
CA ILE A 14 17.14 7.63 -6.72
C ILE A 14 17.95 7.80 -8.00
N PHE A 15 18.23 9.05 -8.42
CA PHE A 15 18.94 9.31 -9.69
C PHE A 15 20.40 8.87 -9.66
N THR A 16 20.97 8.65 -8.49
CA THR A 16 22.35 8.15 -8.30
C THR A 16 22.46 6.63 -8.29
N LEU A 17 21.33 5.91 -8.31
CA LEU A 17 21.37 4.46 -8.36
C LEU A 17 21.88 3.96 -9.71
N PRO A 18 22.79 2.96 -9.74
CA PRO A 18 23.38 2.44 -10.98
C PRO A 18 22.32 2.02 -12.00
N GLU A 19 21.31 1.26 -11.58
CA GLU A 19 20.26 0.75 -12.46
C GLU A 19 19.41 1.87 -13.08
N VAL A 20 19.19 2.98 -12.37
CA VAL A 20 18.49 4.15 -12.89
C VAL A 20 19.38 4.89 -13.88
N GLY A 21 20.64 5.15 -13.49
CA GLY A 21 21.61 5.83 -14.35
C GLY A 21 21.88 5.09 -15.65
N GLU A 22 22.10 3.77 -15.60
CA GLU A 22 22.32 2.93 -16.78
C GLU A 22 21.14 2.99 -17.76
N TYR A 23 19.91 2.85 -17.23
CA TYR A 23 18.72 2.87 -18.08
C TYR A 23 18.47 4.26 -18.69
N PHE A 24 18.52 5.33 -17.87
CA PHE A 24 18.22 6.67 -18.33
C PHE A 24 19.31 7.23 -19.28
N ASN A 25 20.59 7.02 -18.98
CA ASN A 25 21.68 7.48 -19.84
C ASN A 25 21.70 6.78 -21.21
N LYS A 26 21.20 5.55 -21.27
CA LYS A 26 21.10 4.81 -22.53
C LYS A 26 19.94 5.29 -23.41
N ASN A 27 18.81 5.64 -22.80
CA ASN A 27 17.53 5.81 -23.50
C ASN A 27 17.05 7.26 -23.59
N PHE A 28 17.56 8.16 -22.74
CA PHE A 28 17.06 9.53 -22.61
C PHE A 28 18.17 10.58 -22.51
N VAL A 29 17.84 11.80 -22.90
CA VAL A 29 18.56 13.00 -22.50
C VAL A 29 17.87 13.54 -21.24
N SER A 30 18.51 13.40 -20.08
CA SER A 30 17.95 13.81 -18.80
C SER A 30 18.22 15.29 -18.52
N LEU A 31 17.18 16.06 -18.22
CA LEU A 31 17.27 17.49 -17.87
C LEU A 31 16.65 17.71 -16.49
N GLN A 32 17.33 18.52 -15.68
CA GLN A 32 16.79 19.00 -14.41
C GLN A 32 16.54 20.50 -14.52
N LEU A 33 15.28 20.91 -14.46
CA LEU A 33 14.85 22.29 -14.60
C LEU A 33 14.33 22.82 -13.27
N ASP A 34 14.79 24.00 -12.87
CA ASP A 34 14.16 24.75 -11.79
C ASP A 34 13.00 25.56 -12.37
N ALA A 35 11.78 25.08 -12.16
CA ALA A 35 10.56 25.65 -12.75
C ALA A 35 10.21 27.07 -12.21
N GLU A 36 10.86 27.51 -11.12
CA GLU A 36 10.69 28.87 -10.56
C GLU A 36 11.60 29.89 -11.24
N LYS A 37 12.59 29.44 -12.03
CA LYS A 37 13.46 30.36 -12.76
C LYS A 37 12.73 30.92 -14.00
N PRO A 38 12.90 32.24 -14.29
CA PRO A 38 12.21 32.88 -15.41
C PRO A 38 12.35 32.18 -16.76
N GLU A 39 13.54 31.64 -17.06
CA GLU A 39 13.83 30.92 -18.30
C GLU A 39 13.09 29.58 -18.44
N ASN A 40 12.56 29.02 -17.34
CA ASN A 40 11.89 27.71 -17.32
C ASN A 40 10.38 27.81 -17.13
N VAL A 41 9.83 29.00 -16.86
CA VAL A 41 8.40 29.21 -16.58
C VAL A 41 7.51 28.76 -17.73
N ASP A 42 7.91 29.03 -18.97
CA ASP A 42 7.11 28.67 -20.14
C ASP A 42 7.07 27.16 -20.35
N ILE A 43 8.18 26.45 -20.09
CA ILE A 43 8.25 25.00 -20.10
C ILE A 43 7.35 24.43 -19.01
N ALA A 44 7.43 24.94 -17.79
CA ALA A 44 6.60 24.50 -16.68
C ALA A 44 5.10 24.67 -16.98
N LYS A 45 4.71 25.78 -17.58
CA LYS A 45 3.32 26.03 -18.02
C LYS A 45 2.88 25.07 -19.13
N ALA A 46 3.75 24.85 -20.14
CA ALA A 46 3.44 23.98 -21.27
C ALA A 46 3.12 22.55 -20.82
N TYR A 47 3.82 22.05 -19.78
CA TYR A 47 3.60 20.73 -19.22
C TYR A 47 2.75 20.73 -17.95
N LYS A 48 2.07 21.84 -17.62
CA LYS A 48 1.15 21.99 -16.48
C LYS A 48 1.78 21.58 -15.14
N VAL A 49 2.98 22.03 -14.89
CA VAL A 49 3.70 21.76 -13.63
C VAL A 49 3.12 22.62 -12.52
N GLU A 50 2.33 21.99 -11.63
CA GLU A 50 1.65 22.65 -10.51
C GLU A 50 2.27 22.31 -9.15
N ALA A 51 3.06 21.24 -9.06
CA ALA A 51 3.70 20.79 -7.82
C ALA A 51 5.07 20.14 -8.09
N PHE A 52 5.90 19.94 -7.03
CA PHE A 52 7.26 19.44 -7.14
C PHE A 52 7.52 18.21 -6.25
N PRO A 53 8.31 17.22 -6.76
CA PRO A 53 8.81 17.13 -8.13
C PRO A 53 7.72 16.80 -9.14
N THR A 54 7.87 17.27 -10.37
CA THR A 54 7.16 16.75 -11.55
C THR A 54 8.19 16.11 -12.47
N LEU A 55 7.96 14.86 -12.85
CA LEU A 55 8.79 14.10 -13.77
C LEU A 55 8.04 13.93 -15.09
N GLY A 56 8.70 14.22 -16.19
CA GLY A 56 8.12 14.10 -17.53
C GLY A 56 9.01 13.29 -18.45
N ILE A 57 8.42 12.36 -19.20
CA ILE A 57 9.03 11.71 -20.35
C ILE A 57 8.43 12.38 -21.60
N ILE A 58 9.29 13.02 -22.37
CA ILE A 58 8.90 13.85 -23.52
C ILE A 58 9.57 13.27 -24.75
N ASP A 59 8.85 13.14 -25.86
CA ASP A 59 9.43 12.69 -27.12
C ASP A 59 10.21 13.80 -27.86
N GLY A 60 10.86 13.45 -28.96
CA GLY A 60 11.64 14.40 -29.77
C GLY A 60 10.81 15.51 -30.43
N GLU A 61 9.50 15.41 -30.45
CA GLU A 61 8.55 16.41 -30.99
C GLU A 61 7.98 17.31 -29.90
N GLY A 62 8.37 17.10 -28.62
CA GLY A 62 7.90 17.87 -27.47
C GLY A 62 6.56 17.38 -26.90
N LYS A 63 6.07 16.22 -27.33
CA LYS A 63 4.86 15.62 -26.75
C LYS A 63 5.19 14.87 -25.48
N ALA A 64 4.41 15.13 -24.43
CA ALA A 64 4.48 14.35 -23.20
C ALA A 64 3.97 12.90 -23.42
N LEU A 65 4.85 11.94 -23.24
CA LEU A 65 4.52 10.51 -23.23
C LEU A 65 4.05 10.05 -21.84
N SER A 66 4.62 10.63 -20.78
CA SER A 66 4.21 10.40 -19.41
C SER A 66 4.56 11.61 -18.55
N ILE A 67 3.68 11.96 -17.61
CA ILE A 67 3.95 12.96 -16.56
C ILE A 67 3.51 12.38 -15.24
N ASN A 68 4.37 12.51 -14.22
CA ASN A 68 4.06 12.12 -12.85
C ASN A 68 4.42 13.26 -11.89
N VAL A 69 3.53 13.49 -10.92
CA VAL A 69 3.71 14.50 -9.87
C VAL A 69 3.98 13.80 -8.54
N GLY A 70 5.03 14.22 -7.86
CA GLY A 70 5.42 13.69 -6.57
C GLY A 70 6.67 12.80 -6.63
N TYR A 71 7.06 12.33 -5.44
CA TYR A 71 8.21 11.45 -5.27
C TYR A 71 7.95 10.07 -5.89
N MET A 72 8.93 9.53 -6.57
CA MET A 72 8.96 8.15 -7.08
C MET A 72 10.18 7.42 -6.53
N ASN A 73 10.02 6.15 -6.16
CA ASN A 73 11.16 5.27 -5.93
C ASN A 73 11.80 4.81 -7.25
N ALA A 74 12.92 4.09 -7.18
CA ALA A 74 13.67 3.68 -8.36
C ALA A 74 12.85 2.79 -9.32
N GLN A 75 12.08 1.85 -8.77
CA GLN A 75 11.27 0.94 -9.58
C GLN A 75 10.14 1.69 -10.29
N GLU A 76 9.42 2.55 -9.57
CA GLU A 76 8.36 3.39 -10.14
C GLU A 76 8.87 4.28 -11.28
N LEU A 77 10.06 4.88 -11.10
CA LEU A 77 10.69 5.72 -12.12
C LEU A 77 11.09 4.91 -13.37
N LEU A 78 11.67 3.72 -13.19
CA LEU A 78 12.01 2.82 -14.29
C LEU A 78 10.76 2.30 -15.02
N ASP A 79 9.70 1.97 -14.29
CA ASP A 79 8.44 1.48 -14.86
C ASP A 79 7.74 2.59 -15.67
N MET A 80 7.73 3.83 -15.16
CA MET A 80 7.26 5.00 -15.89
C MET A 80 8.01 5.16 -17.22
N ALA A 81 9.34 5.08 -17.19
CA ALA A 81 10.17 5.25 -18.36
C ALA A 81 9.99 4.11 -19.37
N LYS A 82 9.96 2.85 -18.92
CA LYS A 82 9.71 1.67 -19.76
C LYS A 82 8.33 1.68 -20.39
N THR A 83 7.31 2.14 -19.65
CA THR A 83 5.95 2.28 -20.17
C THR A 83 5.91 3.35 -21.27
N ALA A 84 6.54 4.50 -21.07
CA ALA A 84 6.62 5.56 -22.06
C ALA A 84 7.35 5.13 -23.35
N MET A 85 8.35 4.25 -23.21
CA MET A 85 9.09 3.67 -24.33
C MET A 85 8.36 2.48 -24.99
N GLY A 86 7.21 2.05 -24.47
CA GLY A 86 6.47 0.89 -24.97
C GLY A 86 7.12 -0.46 -24.61
N GLU A 87 8.10 -0.50 -23.72
CA GLU A 87 8.75 -1.71 -23.23
C GLU A 87 7.89 -2.44 -22.17
N MET A 88 6.98 -1.69 -21.53
CA MET A 88 5.97 -2.21 -20.60
C MET A 88 4.58 -1.74 -21.01
N LYS A 89 3.60 -2.57 -20.73
CA LYS A 89 2.21 -2.22 -20.96
C LYS A 89 1.73 -1.23 -19.87
N GLY A 90 1.08 -0.16 -20.28
CA GLY A 90 0.38 0.74 -19.35
C GLY A 90 -0.91 0.14 -18.81
N PHE A 91 -1.45 0.73 -17.73
CA PHE A 91 -2.68 0.26 -17.07
C PHE A 91 -3.87 0.10 -18.04
N GLU A 92 -4.11 1.06 -18.92
CA GLU A 92 -5.24 1.01 -19.87
C GLU A 92 -5.10 -0.15 -20.87
N GLN A 93 -3.89 -0.43 -21.34
CA GLN A 93 -3.61 -1.58 -22.21
C GLN A 93 -3.82 -2.89 -21.48
N LEU A 94 -3.30 -3.03 -20.25
CA LEU A 94 -3.51 -4.20 -19.40
C LEU A 94 -5.00 -4.40 -19.07
N TYR A 95 -5.74 -3.31 -18.82
CA TYR A 95 -7.17 -3.40 -18.57
C TYR A 95 -7.95 -3.86 -19.81
N LYS A 96 -7.56 -3.45 -21.01
CA LYS A 96 -8.13 -3.95 -22.27
C LYS A 96 -7.88 -5.45 -22.44
N GLU A 97 -6.66 -5.92 -22.17
CA GLU A 97 -6.32 -7.34 -22.20
C GLU A 97 -7.07 -8.14 -21.13
N TYR A 98 -7.14 -7.62 -19.90
CA TYR A 98 -7.96 -8.18 -18.83
C TYR A 98 -9.41 -8.38 -19.24
N ARG A 99 -10.02 -7.42 -19.92
CA ARG A 99 -11.40 -7.55 -20.39
C ARG A 99 -11.59 -8.67 -21.42
N GLN A 100 -10.56 -9.00 -22.18
CA GLN A 100 -10.57 -10.13 -23.12
C GLN A 100 -10.32 -11.47 -22.41
N ASN A 101 -9.46 -11.48 -21.37
CA ASN A 101 -9.04 -12.64 -20.62
C ASN A 101 -9.17 -12.42 -19.10
N PRO A 102 -10.39 -12.32 -18.57
CA PRO A 102 -10.62 -11.88 -17.18
C PRO A 102 -10.22 -12.90 -16.10
N ASN A 103 -9.79 -14.09 -16.50
CA ASN A 103 -9.32 -15.14 -15.60
C ASN A 103 -7.79 -15.36 -15.67
N ASP A 104 -7.08 -14.59 -16.49
CA ASP A 104 -5.61 -14.67 -16.56
C ASP A 104 -5.01 -13.97 -15.36
N LEU A 105 -4.42 -14.76 -14.44
CA LEU A 105 -3.83 -14.26 -13.20
C LEU A 105 -2.57 -13.42 -13.44
N THR A 106 -1.85 -13.63 -14.54
CA THR A 106 -0.68 -12.84 -14.89
C THR A 106 -1.09 -11.42 -15.27
N ILE A 107 -2.09 -11.30 -16.15
CA ILE A 107 -2.65 -9.99 -16.54
C ILE A 107 -3.25 -9.28 -15.33
N GLN A 108 -3.98 -10.01 -14.46
CA GLN A 108 -4.53 -9.43 -13.23
C GLN A 108 -3.42 -8.92 -12.30
N GLN A 109 -2.34 -9.69 -12.10
CA GLN A 109 -1.21 -9.27 -11.25
C GLN A 109 -0.53 -8.01 -11.78
N GLU A 110 -0.22 -7.98 -13.08
CA GLU A 110 0.39 -6.81 -13.72
C GLU A 110 -0.53 -5.57 -13.59
N LEU A 111 -1.82 -5.73 -13.86
CA LEU A 111 -2.82 -4.67 -13.76
C LEU A 111 -2.94 -4.13 -12.32
N LEU A 112 -3.03 -5.03 -11.33
CA LEU A 112 -3.16 -4.66 -9.93
C LEU A 112 -1.88 -4.02 -9.37
N THR A 113 -0.72 -4.41 -9.86
CA THR A 113 0.57 -3.76 -9.51
C THR A 113 0.60 -2.31 -9.97
N MET A 114 0.02 -1.99 -11.12
CA MET A 114 -0.01 -0.62 -11.66
C MET A 114 -1.19 0.21 -11.15
N ALA A 115 -2.21 -0.44 -10.59
CA ALA A 115 -3.45 0.23 -10.20
C ALA A 115 -3.26 1.38 -9.19
N PRO A 116 -2.42 1.29 -8.14
CA PRO A 116 -2.24 2.39 -7.20
C PRO A 116 -1.80 3.69 -7.88
N GLN A 117 -0.76 3.62 -8.72
CA GLN A 117 -0.26 4.78 -9.46
C GLN A 117 -1.31 5.32 -10.45
N PHE A 118 -1.99 4.43 -11.18
CA PHE A 118 -3.05 4.84 -12.10
C PHE A 118 -4.18 5.58 -11.38
N LEU A 119 -4.63 5.09 -10.22
CA LEU A 119 -5.71 5.70 -9.44
C LEU A 119 -5.35 7.12 -8.97
N THR A 120 -4.08 7.42 -8.69
CA THR A 120 -3.66 8.79 -8.30
C THR A 120 -3.76 9.80 -9.45
N THR A 121 -3.85 9.34 -10.70
CA THR A 121 -3.99 10.20 -11.88
C THR A 121 -5.44 10.44 -12.29
N GLN A 122 -6.40 9.85 -11.59
CA GLN A 122 -7.82 9.95 -11.90
C GLN A 122 -8.51 10.99 -11.02
N ASP A 123 -9.50 11.68 -11.55
CA ASP A 123 -10.24 12.73 -10.85
C ASP A 123 -11.76 12.46 -10.84
N GLY A 124 -12.47 13.05 -9.88
CA GLY A 124 -13.92 13.13 -9.81
C GLY A 124 -14.62 11.78 -9.91
N MET A 125 -15.74 11.72 -10.63
CA MET A 125 -16.55 10.49 -10.75
C MET A 125 -15.82 9.34 -11.47
N ASP A 126 -14.83 9.62 -12.30
CA ASP A 126 -14.08 8.56 -12.98
C ASP A 126 -13.10 7.88 -12.02
N ALA A 127 -12.50 8.62 -11.09
CA ALA A 127 -11.72 8.06 -10.01
C ALA A 127 -12.55 7.06 -9.17
N GLU A 128 -13.75 7.43 -8.75
CA GLU A 128 -14.64 6.55 -7.98
C GLU A 128 -15.00 5.27 -8.75
N LYS A 129 -15.31 5.37 -10.03
CA LYS A 129 -15.59 4.20 -10.88
C LYS A 129 -14.38 3.27 -11.00
N TRP A 130 -13.18 3.83 -11.12
CA TRP A 130 -11.95 3.05 -11.21
C TRP A 130 -11.62 2.37 -9.90
N VAL A 131 -11.76 3.04 -8.76
CA VAL A 131 -11.60 2.41 -7.43
C VAL A 131 -12.51 1.18 -7.30
N VAL A 132 -13.79 1.29 -7.67
CA VAL A 132 -14.73 0.16 -7.61
C VAL A 132 -14.32 -0.98 -8.55
N ARG A 133 -13.87 -0.67 -9.77
CA ARG A 133 -13.42 -1.69 -10.74
C ARG A 133 -12.17 -2.42 -10.25
N VAL A 134 -11.16 -1.66 -9.83
CA VAL A 134 -9.91 -2.22 -9.31
C VAL A 134 -10.17 -3.10 -8.09
N ARG A 135 -11.02 -2.64 -7.16
CA ARG A 135 -11.42 -3.43 -5.98
C ARG A 135 -12.03 -4.77 -6.35
N LYS A 136 -12.95 -4.82 -7.32
CA LYS A 136 -13.56 -6.08 -7.78
C LYS A 136 -12.54 -7.03 -8.41
N ILE A 137 -11.58 -6.50 -9.17
CA ILE A 137 -10.50 -7.31 -9.75
C ILE A 137 -9.61 -7.85 -8.63
N TYR A 138 -9.23 -7.01 -7.67
CA TYR A 138 -8.43 -7.37 -6.51
C TYR A 138 -9.10 -8.48 -5.69
N GLN A 139 -10.36 -8.33 -5.31
CA GLN A 139 -11.09 -9.34 -4.53
C GLN A 139 -11.07 -10.70 -5.23
N LYS A 140 -11.46 -10.74 -6.52
CA LYS A 140 -11.44 -11.96 -7.29
C LYS A 140 -10.04 -12.58 -7.39
N TYR A 141 -9.02 -11.75 -7.63
CA TYR A 141 -7.63 -12.18 -7.72
C TYR A 141 -7.14 -12.82 -6.43
N ILE A 142 -7.32 -12.15 -5.30
CA ILE A 142 -6.93 -12.64 -3.98
C ILE A 142 -7.64 -13.94 -3.63
N GLU A 143 -8.96 -14.01 -3.86
CA GLU A 143 -9.74 -15.24 -3.61
C GLU A 143 -9.25 -16.41 -4.41
N THR A 144 -8.99 -16.22 -5.72
CA THR A 144 -8.50 -17.27 -6.59
C THR A 144 -7.12 -17.75 -6.12
N LYS A 145 -6.22 -16.84 -5.80
CA LYS A 145 -4.85 -17.17 -5.39
C LYS A 145 -4.76 -17.77 -3.98
N MET A 146 -5.66 -17.41 -3.07
CA MET A 146 -5.78 -18.10 -1.78
C MET A 146 -6.27 -19.54 -1.96
N ALA A 147 -7.24 -19.75 -2.85
CA ALA A 147 -7.82 -21.07 -3.08
C ALA A 147 -6.84 -22.09 -3.68
N ASP A 148 -5.89 -21.65 -4.49
CA ASP A 148 -4.86 -22.49 -5.10
C ASP A 148 -3.47 -22.41 -4.41
N ASN A 149 -3.39 -21.71 -3.26
CA ASN A 149 -2.16 -21.47 -2.49
C ASN A 149 -1.02 -20.83 -3.30
N SER A 150 -1.32 -20.02 -4.29
CA SER A 150 -0.33 -19.33 -5.13
C SER A 150 -0.07 -17.86 -4.75
N LEU A 151 -0.67 -17.39 -3.63
CA LEU A 151 -0.60 -15.99 -3.20
C LEU A 151 0.76 -15.61 -2.58
N ILE A 152 1.55 -16.58 -2.09
CA ILE A 152 2.72 -16.33 -1.24
C ILE A 152 3.94 -15.92 -2.07
N ASN A 153 4.03 -14.65 -2.39
CA ASN A 153 5.19 -14.05 -3.05
C ASN A 153 5.23 -12.52 -2.81
N ARG A 154 6.38 -11.91 -3.09
CA ARG A 154 6.61 -10.49 -2.84
C ARG A 154 5.72 -9.57 -3.67
N LYS A 155 5.42 -9.91 -4.92
CA LYS A 155 4.55 -9.06 -5.78
C LYS A 155 3.14 -9.00 -5.23
N ASP A 156 2.58 -10.14 -4.87
CA ASP A 156 1.24 -10.20 -4.30
C ASP A 156 1.18 -9.52 -2.93
N TYR A 157 2.24 -9.61 -2.12
CA TYR A 157 2.32 -8.87 -0.86
C TYR A 157 2.26 -7.34 -1.08
N ILE A 158 2.92 -6.82 -2.11
CA ILE A 158 2.85 -5.40 -2.47
C ILE A 158 1.43 -5.02 -2.89
N ILE A 159 0.77 -5.83 -3.72
CA ILE A 159 -0.63 -5.62 -4.12
C ILE A 159 -1.55 -5.60 -2.90
N ILE A 160 -1.37 -6.54 -1.96
CA ILE A 160 -2.12 -6.61 -0.70
C ILE A 160 -1.92 -5.33 0.12
N GLY A 161 -0.69 -4.85 0.24
CA GLY A 161 -0.35 -3.65 1.01
C GLY A 161 -1.00 -2.37 0.46
N TYR A 162 -1.15 -2.26 -0.85
CA TYR A 162 -1.73 -1.08 -1.49
C TYR A 162 -3.26 -1.13 -1.67
N LEU A 163 -3.82 -2.30 -1.90
CA LEU A 163 -5.24 -2.45 -2.28
C LEU A 163 -6.08 -3.17 -1.22
N GLY A 164 -5.45 -3.78 -0.23
CA GLY A 164 -6.13 -4.47 0.86
C GLY A 164 -6.63 -3.53 1.96
N GLY A 165 -7.67 -3.94 2.68
CA GLY A 165 -8.15 -3.26 3.88
C GLY A 165 -9.46 -2.48 3.73
N ASP A 166 -9.99 -2.32 2.52
CA ASP A 166 -11.25 -1.60 2.29
C ASP A 166 -12.52 -2.44 2.52
N ASP A 167 -12.38 -3.76 2.47
CA ASP A 167 -13.46 -4.72 2.69
C ASP A 167 -13.12 -5.66 3.85
N ASP A 168 -13.95 -5.61 4.90
CA ASP A 168 -13.70 -6.35 6.13
C ASP A 168 -13.69 -7.88 5.91
N GLU A 169 -14.57 -8.41 5.05
CA GLU A 169 -14.67 -9.86 4.83
C GLU A 169 -13.44 -10.41 4.10
N THR A 170 -13.04 -9.77 3.00
CA THR A 170 -11.84 -10.18 2.26
C THR A 170 -10.59 -10.01 3.12
N THR A 171 -10.52 -8.93 3.91
CA THR A 171 -9.39 -8.66 4.81
C THR A 171 -9.29 -9.72 5.91
N ASP A 172 -10.40 -10.07 6.58
CA ASP A 172 -10.42 -11.10 7.63
C ASP A 172 -9.94 -12.46 7.07
N ARG A 173 -10.42 -12.88 5.88
CA ARG A 173 -9.98 -14.12 5.22
C ARG A 173 -8.51 -14.09 4.83
N LEU A 174 -8.02 -12.94 4.37
CA LEU A 174 -6.61 -12.77 4.02
C LEU A 174 -5.71 -12.82 5.25
N VAL A 175 -6.12 -12.21 6.36
CA VAL A 175 -5.42 -12.27 7.65
C VAL A 175 -5.34 -13.71 8.16
N ASP A 176 -6.46 -14.47 8.11
CA ASP A 176 -6.50 -15.89 8.47
C ASP A 176 -5.56 -16.72 7.57
N TYR A 177 -5.57 -16.46 6.25
CA TYR A 177 -4.69 -17.13 5.29
C TYR A 177 -3.20 -16.82 5.56
N ILE A 178 -2.83 -15.55 5.75
CA ILE A 178 -1.44 -15.17 6.05
C ILE A 178 -0.99 -15.80 7.37
N SER A 179 -1.84 -15.79 8.39
CA SER A 179 -1.51 -16.39 9.69
C SER A 179 -1.30 -17.89 9.60
N THR A 180 -2.13 -18.60 8.84
CA THR A 180 -2.02 -20.05 8.63
C THR A 180 -0.73 -20.43 7.89
N HIS A 181 -0.29 -19.60 6.93
CA HIS A 181 0.91 -19.82 6.12
C HIS A 181 2.08 -18.90 6.53
N LEU A 182 2.14 -18.49 7.80
CA LEU A 182 3.04 -17.43 8.24
C LEU A 182 4.52 -17.74 8.00
N ASP A 183 4.96 -19.00 8.13
CA ASP A 183 6.37 -19.37 7.88
C ASP A 183 6.77 -19.13 6.42
N GLU A 184 5.89 -19.47 5.50
CA GLU A 184 6.11 -19.27 4.08
C GLU A 184 6.12 -17.77 3.74
N TRP A 185 5.23 -16.99 4.34
CA TRP A 185 5.21 -15.55 4.20
C TRP A 185 6.44 -14.87 4.81
N LEU A 186 6.90 -15.32 5.99
CA LEU A 186 8.15 -14.83 6.60
C LEU A 186 9.37 -15.13 5.72
N ALA A 187 9.38 -16.29 5.07
CA ALA A 187 10.44 -16.62 4.09
C ALA A 187 10.39 -15.74 2.83
N ALA A 188 9.19 -15.40 2.34
CA ALA A 188 9.01 -14.63 1.12
C ALA A 188 9.24 -13.12 1.30
N VAL A 189 8.77 -12.53 2.42
CA VAL A 189 8.74 -11.07 2.63
C VAL A 189 9.28 -10.62 3.99
N GLY A 190 9.59 -11.54 4.90
CA GLY A 190 10.09 -11.23 6.25
C GLY A 190 8.99 -10.80 7.22
N GLU A 191 9.39 -10.13 8.31
CA GLU A 191 8.51 -9.66 9.39
C GLU A 191 7.29 -8.82 8.94
N PRO A 192 7.32 -8.05 7.83
CA PRO A 192 6.14 -7.35 7.34
C PRO A 192 4.87 -8.20 7.24
N ALA A 193 4.97 -9.50 6.94
CA ALA A 193 3.82 -10.40 6.93
C ALA A 193 3.16 -10.54 8.32
N ALA A 194 3.95 -10.66 9.38
CA ALA A 194 3.44 -10.72 10.75
C ALA A 194 2.84 -9.38 11.17
N TYR A 195 3.48 -8.26 10.82
CA TYR A 195 2.94 -6.93 11.08
C TYR A 195 1.58 -6.71 10.39
N TYR A 196 1.40 -7.22 9.18
CA TYR A 196 0.10 -7.13 8.50
C TYR A 196 -1.01 -7.82 9.29
N VAL A 197 -0.77 -9.05 9.79
CA VAL A 197 -1.74 -9.78 10.62
C VAL A 197 -2.10 -8.99 11.88
N VAL A 198 -1.10 -8.47 12.58
CA VAL A 198 -1.28 -7.71 13.82
C VAL A 198 -2.02 -6.41 13.57
N GLU A 199 -1.59 -5.62 12.58
CA GLU A 199 -2.20 -4.34 12.24
C GLU A 199 -3.67 -4.50 11.86
N LYS A 200 -4.00 -5.45 10.97
CA LYS A 200 -5.37 -5.65 10.52
C LYS A 200 -6.28 -6.21 11.61
N ASN A 201 -5.77 -7.09 12.47
CA ASN A 201 -6.51 -7.56 13.64
C ASN A 201 -6.79 -6.41 14.63
N ASP A 202 -5.80 -5.56 14.88
CA ASP A 202 -5.94 -4.40 15.78
C ASP A 202 -6.93 -3.36 15.19
N GLU A 203 -6.84 -3.05 13.89
CA GLU A 203 -7.81 -2.20 13.20
C GLU A 203 -9.24 -2.74 13.31
N ARG A 204 -9.40 -4.07 13.14
CA ARG A 204 -10.70 -4.75 13.26
C ARG A 204 -11.28 -4.64 14.66
N MET A 205 -10.48 -4.96 15.69
CA MET A 205 -10.90 -4.82 17.08
C MET A 205 -11.28 -3.37 17.43
N LEU A 206 -10.47 -2.40 16.99
CA LEU A 206 -10.75 -0.98 17.22
C LEU A 206 -12.08 -0.54 16.58
N LYS A 207 -12.35 -0.99 15.36
CA LYS A 207 -13.61 -0.71 14.64
C LYS A 207 -14.83 -1.27 15.38
N LEU A 208 -14.73 -2.51 15.88
CA LEU A 208 -15.79 -3.17 16.64
C LEU A 208 -16.03 -2.46 17.99
N VAL A 209 -14.96 -2.17 18.73
CA VAL A 209 -15.03 -1.48 20.02
C VAL A 209 -15.68 -0.09 19.89
N LYS A 210 -15.29 0.68 18.87
CA LYS A 210 -15.89 2.01 18.60
C LYS A 210 -17.38 1.93 18.31
N LYS A 211 -17.85 0.85 17.69
CA LYS A 211 -19.28 0.58 17.48
C LYS A 211 -19.99 0.01 18.71
N GLY A 212 -19.26 -0.31 19.78
CA GLY A 212 -19.79 -0.98 20.97
C GLY A 212 -20.18 -2.44 20.69
N ASP A 213 -19.54 -3.08 19.75
CA ASP A 213 -19.73 -4.48 19.37
C ASP A 213 -18.78 -5.36 20.17
N ALA A 214 -19.33 -6.29 20.97
CA ALA A 214 -18.58 -7.16 21.86
C ALA A 214 -17.82 -8.27 21.11
N SER A 215 -18.07 -8.49 19.81
CA SER A 215 -17.38 -9.49 19.01
C SER A 215 -15.87 -9.20 18.80
N TYR A 216 -15.39 -8.00 19.18
CA TYR A 216 -13.95 -7.75 19.28
C TYR A 216 -13.22 -8.79 20.16
N LYS A 217 -13.92 -9.43 21.10
CA LYS A 217 -13.35 -10.46 21.96
C LYS A 217 -12.97 -11.73 21.22
N ASP A 218 -13.66 -12.05 20.12
CA ASP A 218 -13.33 -13.19 19.27
C ASP A 218 -11.97 -12.95 18.58
N TYR A 219 -11.74 -11.73 18.08
CA TYR A 219 -10.46 -11.30 17.50
C TYR A 219 -9.35 -11.20 18.56
N LEU A 220 -9.70 -10.77 19.77
CA LEU A 220 -8.76 -10.75 20.89
C LEU A 220 -8.30 -12.18 21.23
N GLU A 221 -9.18 -13.16 21.20
CA GLU A 221 -8.83 -14.56 21.46
C GLU A 221 -7.90 -15.14 20.39
N LYS A 222 -8.05 -14.74 19.11
CA LYS A 222 -7.14 -15.14 18.03
C LYS A 222 -5.67 -14.78 18.30
N ILE A 223 -5.38 -13.77 19.16
CA ILE A 223 -4.00 -13.45 19.57
C ILE A 223 -3.33 -14.60 20.34
N ARG A 224 -4.11 -15.40 21.05
CA ARG A 224 -3.60 -16.59 21.77
C ARG A 224 -3.66 -17.87 20.94
N THR A 225 -4.45 -17.88 19.90
CA THR A 225 -4.71 -19.05 19.06
C THR A 225 -4.12 -18.86 17.67
N ASP A 226 -4.92 -18.53 16.71
CA ASP A 226 -4.59 -18.54 15.28
C ASP A 226 -3.51 -17.51 14.89
N TYR A 227 -3.47 -16.35 15.58
CA TYR A 227 -2.53 -15.26 15.28
C TYR A 227 -1.32 -15.21 16.22
N LYS A 228 -1.26 -16.13 17.20
CA LYS A 228 -0.21 -16.14 18.24
C LYS A 228 1.19 -15.96 17.66
N LYS A 229 1.49 -16.70 16.59
CA LYS A 229 2.81 -16.68 15.98
C LYS A 229 3.16 -15.33 15.38
N ALA A 230 2.20 -14.65 14.74
CA ALA A 230 2.40 -13.30 14.21
C ALA A 230 2.64 -12.28 15.32
N TYR A 231 1.88 -12.36 16.41
CA TYR A 231 2.06 -11.49 17.56
C TYR A 231 3.36 -11.76 18.34
N ASP A 232 3.88 -13.00 18.34
CA ASP A 232 5.16 -13.35 18.97
C ASP A 232 6.37 -12.75 18.22
N VAL A 233 6.24 -12.41 16.94
CA VAL A 233 7.26 -11.68 16.18
C VAL A 233 7.42 -10.25 16.70
N ILE A 234 6.35 -9.65 17.22
CA ILE A 234 6.35 -8.31 17.79
C ILE A 234 6.71 -8.40 19.28
N LYS A 235 7.94 -8.07 19.61
CA LYS A 235 8.44 -8.15 20.98
C LYS A 235 7.87 -7.01 21.84
N PHE A 236 7.06 -7.38 22.83
CA PHE A 236 6.66 -6.52 23.93
C PHE A 236 7.54 -6.85 25.16
N THR A 237 7.92 -5.84 25.93
CA THR A 237 8.97 -6.01 26.96
C THR A 237 8.48 -6.66 28.24
N ASN A 238 7.30 -6.31 28.75
CA ASN A 238 6.87 -6.66 30.11
C ASN A 238 5.55 -7.42 30.21
N VAL A 239 4.78 -7.49 29.11
CA VAL A 239 3.47 -8.16 29.07
C VAL A 239 3.32 -8.99 27.80
N THR A 240 2.47 -10.00 27.86
CA THR A 240 2.13 -10.76 26.66
C THR A 240 1.34 -9.89 25.68
N PRO A 241 1.45 -10.12 24.36
CA PRO A 241 0.64 -9.42 23.37
C PRO A 241 -0.85 -9.48 23.66
N TYR A 242 -1.35 -10.63 24.11
CA TYR A 242 -2.75 -10.81 24.51
C TYR A 242 -3.13 -9.92 25.69
N ASP A 243 -2.36 -9.92 26.79
CA ASP A 243 -2.68 -9.11 27.96
C ASP A 243 -2.69 -7.62 27.66
N LYS A 244 -1.74 -7.18 26.85
CA LYS A 244 -1.66 -5.80 26.36
C LYS A 244 -2.91 -5.42 25.58
N SER A 245 -3.27 -6.19 24.55
CA SER A 245 -4.45 -5.94 23.72
C SER A 245 -5.74 -6.03 24.52
N ARG A 246 -5.87 -7.03 25.40
CA ARG A 246 -7.02 -7.19 26.28
C ARG A 246 -7.27 -5.94 27.13
N ASP A 247 -6.24 -5.48 27.83
CA ASP A 247 -6.39 -4.36 28.76
C ASP A 247 -6.71 -3.06 27.99
N TYR A 248 -6.10 -2.86 26.82
CA TYR A 248 -6.37 -1.73 25.94
C TYR A 248 -7.79 -1.75 25.35
N TYR A 249 -8.19 -2.84 24.70
CA TYR A 249 -9.51 -2.90 24.05
C TYR A 249 -10.67 -2.98 25.03
N ASN A 250 -10.49 -3.61 26.19
CA ASN A 250 -11.48 -3.57 27.26
C ASN A 250 -11.65 -2.14 27.83
N ALA A 251 -10.55 -1.38 27.98
CA ALA A 251 -10.63 0.02 28.37
C ALA A 251 -11.43 0.85 27.36
N LEU A 252 -11.10 0.71 26.06
CA LEU A 252 -11.84 1.41 25.00
C LEU A 252 -13.32 1.01 24.99
N PHE A 253 -13.64 -0.26 25.16
CA PHE A 253 -15.04 -0.71 25.20
C PHE A 253 -15.81 -0.12 26.39
N ALA A 254 -15.18 -0.04 27.56
CA ALA A 254 -15.79 0.59 28.75
C ALA A 254 -16.20 2.03 28.46
N ILE A 255 -15.36 2.82 27.79
CA ILE A 255 -15.68 4.22 27.48
C ILE A 255 -16.62 4.37 26.29
N TYR A 256 -16.41 3.62 25.18
CA TYR A 256 -17.22 3.79 23.97
C TYR A 256 -18.65 3.24 24.14
N LYS A 257 -18.80 2.03 24.70
CA LYS A 257 -20.10 1.37 24.86
C LYS A 257 -20.77 1.72 26.15
N ASN A 258 -20.08 1.56 27.30
CA ASN A 258 -20.67 1.60 28.61
C ASN A 258 -20.70 3.02 29.21
N LYS A 259 -19.92 3.96 28.62
CA LYS A 259 -19.71 5.31 29.16
C LYS A 259 -19.12 5.29 30.58
N ASP A 260 -18.43 4.22 30.96
CA ASP A 260 -17.84 3.99 32.26
C ASP A 260 -16.42 4.54 32.31
N VAL A 261 -16.29 5.78 32.75
CA VAL A 261 -15.01 6.49 32.89
C VAL A 261 -14.14 5.86 33.99
N ALA A 262 -14.72 5.34 35.05
CA ALA A 262 -13.99 4.78 36.18
C ALA A 262 -13.29 3.48 35.75
N GLU A 263 -14.01 2.56 35.09
CA GLU A 263 -13.47 1.32 34.59
C GLU A 263 -12.45 1.58 33.43
N TYR A 264 -12.76 2.54 32.54
CA TYR A 264 -11.80 2.97 31.50
C TYR A 264 -10.46 3.39 32.10
N LEU A 265 -10.46 4.29 33.08
CA LEU A 265 -9.23 4.77 33.72
C LEU A 265 -8.48 3.66 34.47
N LYS A 266 -9.19 2.76 35.12
CA LYS A 266 -8.62 1.61 35.83
C LYS A 266 -7.88 0.69 34.85
N LEU A 267 -8.53 0.29 33.74
CA LEU A 267 -7.96 -0.60 32.73
C LEU A 267 -6.81 0.07 31.95
N LEU A 268 -6.95 1.36 31.62
CA LEU A 268 -5.90 2.13 30.95
C LEU A 268 -4.64 2.26 31.82
N ARG A 269 -4.77 2.48 33.12
CA ARG A 269 -3.62 2.50 34.06
C ARG A 269 -2.90 1.15 34.08
N LYS A 270 -3.68 0.04 34.08
CA LYS A 270 -3.11 -1.31 34.02
C LYS A 270 -2.34 -1.54 32.71
N TYR A 271 -2.94 -1.13 31.58
CA TYR A 271 -2.27 -1.18 30.28
C TYR A 271 -0.96 -0.40 30.27
N LEU A 272 -0.97 0.86 30.75
CA LEU A 272 0.23 1.71 30.77
C LEU A 272 1.31 1.20 31.75
N ALA A 273 0.94 0.55 32.86
CA ALA A 273 1.89 -0.04 33.78
C ALA A 273 2.58 -1.30 33.21
N GLY A 274 2.01 -1.92 32.18
CA GLY A 274 2.59 -3.07 31.49
C GLY A 274 3.53 -2.69 30.34
N LEU A 275 3.55 -1.44 29.90
CA LEU A 275 4.44 -0.94 28.83
C LEU A 275 5.84 -0.66 29.35
#